data_76b05d028f06d93976d83bc64a1eac0d
#
_entry.id   76b05d028f06d93976d83bc64a1eac0d
#
_cell.length_a   1.000
_cell.length_b   1.000
_cell.length_c   1.000
_cell.angle_alpha   90.00
_cell.angle_beta   90.00
_cell.angle_gamma   90.00
#
_symmetry.space_group_name_H-M   'P 1'
#
loop_
_entity.id
_entity.type
_entity.pdbx_description
1 polymer ?
#
loop_
_entity_poly.entity_id
_entity_poly.type
_entity_poly.pdbx_seq_one_letter_code
_entity_poly.pdbx_strand_id
1 'polypeptide(L)'
;MYDFIIIGGGLAGVTFANFLEKHGKSFCLIADRSQVASLIAGGVYNPVVLKRFTPIWRAEEVMSMIEPFYAEIEAKTGVSFHISMPVIRKFASVEEQNNWFTAADQPLLSGYLSTALVPETNPAVPAPFLFGEVMRTGRVEVKKYLSECLRHWQEEGVYHAKTFDYEALEICDTHVVYRGVEARNIVFCEGCGINKNPYFSSLPMRPCKGETLTFYAPDLQLHTILKSDGSIIPLGGDTYIMGATYDPEDLTDTITEEARTELLDKLRKMVRCSFEIISHQAALRPTVADRRPLIGSHPLYPHLWVLNGLGTRGVLNAPFCAKTLYEAVYEEKEIPKEMNIARFAKRLRK
;
A
#
# COMPACT_ATOMS: atom_id res chain seq x y z
N MET A 1 24.05 -2.25 -20.23
CA MET A 1 23.58 -1.14 -19.37
C MET A 1 22.06 -1.22 -19.25
N TYR A 2 21.54 -1.29 -18.02
CA TYR A 2 20.11 -1.29 -17.72
C TYR A 2 19.49 0.10 -17.86
N ASP A 3 18.16 0.17 -18.00
CA ASP A 3 17.43 1.44 -17.90
C ASP A 3 17.36 1.89 -16.42
N PHE A 4 17.11 0.93 -15.49
CA PHE A 4 17.04 1.20 -14.06
C PHE A 4 17.71 0.15 -13.18
N ILE A 5 18.34 0.61 -12.09
CA ILE A 5 18.52 -0.18 -10.87
C ILE A 5 17.39 0.19 -9.91
N ILE A 6 16.66 -0.79 -9.36
CA ILE A 6 15.56 -0.57 -8.41
C ILE A 6 16.00 -1.08 -7.04
N ILE A 7 15.94 -0.22 -6.02
CA ILE A 7 16.30 -0.57 -4.65
C ILE A 7 15.04 -0.69 -3.81
N GLY A 8 14.71 -1.93 -3.41
CA GLY A 8 13.55 -2.26 -2.60
C GLY A 8 12.50 -3.10 -3.33
N GLY A 9 12.18 -4.26 -2.76
CA GLY A 9 11.24 -5.27 -3.28
C GLY A 9 9.83 -5.18 -2.67
N GLY A 10 9.44 -4.02 -2.15
CA GLY A 10 8.08 -3.76 -1.67
C GLY A 10 7.13 -3.31 -2.78
N LEU A 11 5.91 -2.88 -2.40
CA LEU A 11 4.89 -2.43 -3.36
C LEU A 11 5.42 -1.39 -4.35
N ALA A 12 6.19 -0.40 -3.91
CA ALA A 12 6.71 0.63 -4.80
C ALA A 12 7.64 0.08 -5.89
N GLY A 13 8.67 -0.67 -5.48
CA GLY A 13 9.68 -1.19 -6.40
C GLY A 13 9.14 -2.26 -7.33
N VAL A 14 8.38 -3.23 -6.80
CA VAL A 14 7.77 -4.30 -7.61
C VAL A 14 6.74 -3.73 -8.60
N THR A 15 5.94 -2.76 -8.19
CA THR A 15 4.98 -2.13 -9.11
C THR A 15 5.70 -1.34 -10.20
N PHE A 16 6.76 -0.61 -9.88
CA PHE A 16 7.54 0.10 -10.89
C PHE A 16 8.27 -0.85 -11.84
N ALA A 17 8.84 -1.94 -11.34
CA ALA A 17 9.45 -2.99 -12.17
C ALA A 17 8.47 -3.58 -13.19
N ASN A 18 7.21 -3.87 -12.77
CA ASN A 18 6.16 -4.30 -13.70
C ASN A 18 5.83 -3.26 -14.77
N PHE A 19 5.85 -1.96 -14.43
CA PHE A 19 5.69 -0.89 -15.43
C PHE A 19 6.85 -0.86 -16.43
N LEU A 20 8.08 -0.99 -15.97
CA LEU A 20 9.25 -1.05 -16.86
C LEU A 20 9.15 -2.23 -17.80
N GLU A 21 8.90 -3.41 -17.27
CA GLU A 21 8.78 -4.65 -18.03
C GLU A 21 7.67 -4.58 -19.09
N LYS A 22 6.49 -4.10 -18.72
CA LYS A 22 5.36 -3.86 -19.64
C LYS A 22 5.75 -3.01 -20.85
N HIS A 23 6.68 -2.07 -20.67
CA HIS A 23 7.12 -1.16 -21.73
C HIS A 23 8.49 -1.56 -22.33
N GLY A 24 8.94 -2.79 -22.12
CA GLY A 24 10.18 -3.31 -22.68
C GLY A 24 11.44 -2.62 -22.17
N LYS A 25 11.41 -2.05 -20.96
CA LYS A 25 12.56 -1.41 -20.32
C LYS A 25 13.29 -2.40 -19.42
N SER A 26 14.61 -2.37 -19.49
CA SER A 26 15.46 -3.26 -18.72
C SER A 26 15.70 -2.73 -17.29
N PHE A 27 15.70 -3.62 -16.32
CA PHE A 27 15.99 -3.27 -14.92
C PHE A 27 16.76 -4.36 -14.19
N CYS A 28 17.41 -3.95 -13.09
CA CYS A 28 17.99 -4.83 -12.10
C CYS A 28 17.38 -4.45 -10.74
N LEU A 29 16.71 -5.38 -10.05
CA LEU A 29 16.07 -5.14 -8.75
C LEU A 29 16.92 -5.74 -7.64
N ILE A 30 17.19 -4.95 -6.59
CA ILE A 30 17.98 -5.36 -5.43
C ILE A 30 17.16 -5.11 -4.16
N ALA A 31 16.95 -6.16 -3.35
CA ALA A 31 16.24 -6.04 -2.08
C ALA A 31 16.59 -7.18 -1.11
N ASP A 32 16.74 -6.86 0.16
CA ASP A 32 17.10 -7.81 1.23
C ASP A 32 15.92 -8.31 2.07
N ARG A 33 14.69 -7.89 1.75
CA ARG A 33 13.46 -8.22 2.50
C ARG A 33 13.42 -7.67 3.94
N SER A 34 14.28 -6.72 4.30
CA SER A 34 14.28 -6.09 5.64
C SER A 34 13.02 -5.26 5.92
N GLN A 35 12.34 -4.77 4.87
CA GLN A 35 11.14 -3.94 4.99
C GLN A 35 9.87 -4.79 4.84
N VAL A 36 9.18 -5.04 5.94
CA VAL A 36 8.03 -5.96 6.00
C VAL A 36 6.65 -5.29 5.84
N ALA A 37 6.57 -3.96 5.80
CA ALA A 37 5.29 -3.24 5.78
C ALA A 37 4.31 -3.72 4.69
N SER A 38 4.83 -4.01 3.49
CA SER A 38 4.02 -4.53 2.39
C SER A 38 3.55 -5.98 2.62
N LEU A 39 4.30 -6.78 3.36
CA LEU A 39 3.98 -8.19 3.61
C LEU A 39 2.90 -8.39 4.68
N ILE A 40 2.75 -7.41 5.61
CA ILE A 40 1.76 -7.42 6.69
C ILE A 40 0.47 -6.68 6.29
N ALA A 41 0.54 -5.90 5.21
CA ALA A 41 -0.61 -5.13 4.74
C ALA A 41 -1.80 -6.02 4.41
N GLY A 42 -2.99 -5.66 4.90
CA GLY A 42 -4.25 -6.34 4.55
C GLY A 42 -4.66 -6.19 3.08
N GLY A 43 -3.94 -5.36 2.33
CA GLY A 43 -4.09 -5.19 0.89
C GLY A 43 -5.39 -4.53 0.42
N VAL A 44 -6.18 -3.98 1.32
CA VAL A 44 -7.48 -3.38 0.99
C VAL A 44 -7.31 -2.11 0.17
N TYR A 45 -8.08 -2.02 -0.91
CA TYR A 45 -8.31 -0.78 -1.63
C TYR A 45 -9.75 -0.29 -1.46
N ASN A 46 -9.89 0.99 -1.16
CA ASN A 46 -11.16 1.63 -0.87
C ASN A 46 -11.07 3.12 -1.27
N PRO A 47 -11.96 3.61 -2.16
CA PRO A 47 -11.94 4.98 -2.64
C PRO A 47 -12.41 6.02 -1.62
N VAL A 48 -12.92 5.61 -0.46
CA VAL A 48 -13.55 6.49 0.52
C VAL A 48 -12.81 6.51 1.86
N VAL A 49 -12.60 7.69 2.42
CA VAL A 49 -12.16 7.88 3.81
C VAL A 49 -13.37 7.75 4.72
N LEU A 50 -13.69 6.53 5.18
CA LEU A 50 -14.92 6.22 5.90
C LEU A 50 -15.10 6.97 7.24
N LYS A 51 -14.03 7.49 7.84
CA LYS A 51 -14.13 8.32 9.06
C LYS A 51 -14.79 9.68 8.80
N ARG A 52 -14.76 10.16 7.55
CA ARG A 52 -15.23 11.51 7.18
C ARG A 52 -16.21 11.49 6.02
N PHE A 53 -16.44 10.33 5.43
CA PHE A 53 -17.17 10.15 4.17
C PHE A 53 -16.70 11.12 3.09
N THR A 54 -15.39 11.11 2.83
CA THR A 54 -14.77 11.93 1.77
C THR A 54 -14.01 11.04 0.80
N PRO A 55 -13.89 11.42 -0.46
CA PRO A 55 -13.06 10.64 -1.39
C PRO A 55 -11.59 10.66 -0.95
N ILE A 56 -10.86 9.63 -1.34
CA ILE A 56 -9.40 9.65 -1.23
C ILE A 56 -8.83 10.67 -2.23
N TRP A 57 -7.58 11.01 -2.02
CA TRP A 57 -6.85 11.85 -2.96
C TRP A 57 -6.81 11.21 -4.36
N ARG A 58 -7.19 11.96 -5.41
CA ARG A 58 -7.29 11.52 -6.82
C ARG A 58 -8.06 10.20 -6.99
N ALA A 59 -9.19 10.06 -6.30
CA ALA A 59 -9.93 8.81 -6.22
C ALA A 59 -10.18 8.17 -7.60
N GLU A 60 -10.68 8.92 -8.58
CA GLU A 60 -11.02 8.39 -9.91
C GLU A 60 -9.76 7.93 -10.66
N GLU A 61 -8.71 8.76 -10.69
CA GLU A 61 -7.45 8.44 -11.38
C GLU A 61 -6.77 7.18 -10.78
N VAL A 62 -6.74 7.10 -9.45
CA VAL A 62 -6.11 5.99 -8.74
C VAL A 62 -6.94 4.71 -8.90
N MET A 63 -8.26 4.80 -8.74
CA MET A 63 -9.16 3.65 -8.83
C MET A 63 -9.24 3.07 -10.24
N SER A 64 -9.19 3.91 -11.28
CA SER A 64 -9.22 3.43 -12.67
C SER A 64 -8.03 2.55 -13.05
N MET A 65 -6.95 2.59 -12.28
CA MET A 65 -5.75 1.81 -12.55
C MET A 65 -5.71 0.46 -11.83
N ILE A 66 -6.51 0.26 -10.78
CA ILE A 66 -6.39 -0.91 -9.91
C ILE A 66 -6.65 -2.21 -10.68
N GLU A 67 -7.84 -2.35 -11.23
CA GLU A 67 -8.26 -3.58 -11.91
C GLU A 67 -7.38 -3.89 -13.13
N PRO A 68 -7.17 -2.98 -14.10
CA PRO A 68 -6.36 -3.31 -15.28
C PRO A 68 -4.90 -3.61 -14.93
N PHE A 69 -4.32 -2.94 -13.93
CA PHE A 69 -2.94 -3.18 -13.54
C PHE A 69 -2.74 -4.56 -12.92
N TYR A 70 -3.54 -4.93 -11.92
CA TYR A 70 -3.38 -6.22 -11.25
C TYR A 70 -3.83 -7.39 -12.12
N ALA A 71 -4.90 -7.23 -12.92
CA ALA A 71 -5.35 -8.26 -13.85
C ALA A 71 -4.30 -8.60 -14.93
N GLU A 72 -3.56 -7.62 -15.42
CA GLU A 72 -2.47 -7.83 -16.36
C GLU A 72 -1.35 -8.70 -15.78
N ILE A 73 -1.00 -8.46 -14.50
CA ILE A 73 0.04 -9.24 -13.84
C ILE A 73 -0.46 -10.65 -13.49
N GLU A 74 -1.72 -10.80 -13.10
CA GLU A 74 -2.35 -12.12 -12.91
C GLU A 74 -2.34 -12.94 -14.21
N ALA A 75 -2.69 -12.31 -15.33
CA ALA A 75 -2.66 -12.96 -16.65
C ALA A 75 -1.24 -13.40 -17.03
N LYS A 76 -0.22 -12.58 -16.71
CA LYS A 76 1.19 -12.89 -16.97
C LYS A 76 1.71 -14.03 -16.10
N THR A 77 1.41 -13.98 -14.79
CA THR A 77 1.96 -14.94 -13.83
C THR A 77 1.15 -16.24 -13.72
N GLY A 78 -0.09 -16.23 -14.20
CA GLY A 78 -1.04 -17.34 -14.02
C GLY A 78 -1.54 -17.48 -12.56
N VAL A 79 -1.28 -16.48 -11.70
CA VAL A 79 -1.57 -16.55 -10.26
C VAL A 79 -2.53 -15.44 -9.85
N SER A 80 -3.70 -15.80 -9.32
CA SER A 80 -4.69 -14.83 -8.84
C SER A 80 -4.34 -14.33 -7.44
N PHE A 81 -4.32 -13.02 -7.27
CA PHE A 81 -4.06 -12.31 -6.02
C PHE A 81 -4.92 -11.03 -5.86
N HIS A 82 -5.62 -10.61 -6.90
CA HIS A 82 -6.56 -9.49 -6.87
C HIS A 82 -7.98 -10.00 -6.66
N ILE A 83 -8.62 -9.57 -5.58
CA ILE A 83 -9.93 -10.06 -5.16
C ILE A 83 -10.88 -8.88 -5.06
N SER A 84 -11.87 -8.81 -5.96
CA SER A 84 -12.99 -7.88 -5.81
C SER A 84 -13.83 -8.31 -4.61
N MET A 85 -14.03 -7.42 -3.64
CA MET A 85 -14.73 -7.71 -2.41
C MET A 85 -15.35 -6.43 -1.85
N PRO A 86 -16.66 -6.41 -1.54
CA PRO A 86 -17.31 -5.25 -0.96
C PRO A 86 -16.69 -4.87 0.39
N VAL A 87 -16.57 -3.55 0.62
CA VAL A 87 -16.32 -3.01 1.95
C VAL A 87 -17.66 -2.58 2.53
N ILE A 88 -18.06 -3.17 3.64
CA ILE A 88 -19.28 -2.79 4.36
C ILE A 88 -18.92 -1.96 5.61
N ARG A 89 -19.57 -0.81 5.76
CA ARG A 89 -19.47 0.04 6.94
C ARG A 89 -20.60 -0.29 7.89
N LYS A 90 -20.31 -0.86 9.06
CA LYS A 90 -21.26 -1.03 10.15
C LYS A 90 -21.52 0.34 10.77
N PHE A 91 -22.75 0.82 10.70
CA PHE A 91 -23.11 2.11 11.29
C PHE A 91 -23.19 2.04 12.80
N ALA A 92 -22.75 3.12 13.45
CA ALA A 92 -22.81 3.25 14.90
C ALA A 92 -24.12 3.91 15.36
N SER A 93 -24.82 4.64 14.48
CA SER A 93 -26.04 5.38 14.80
C SER A 93 -26.84 5.74 13.55
N VAL A 94 -28.08 6.18 13.74
CA VAL A 94 -28.92 6.78 12.69
C VAL A 94 -28.29 8.07 12.13
N GLU A 95 -27.62 8.84 12.97
CA GLU A 95 -26.88 10.03 12.53
C GLU A 95 -25.79 9.67 11.51
N GLU A 96 -25.04 8.60 11.75
CA GLU A 96 -24.01 8.13 10.80
C GLU A 96 -24.63 7.68 9.49
N GLN A 97 -25.81 7.01 9.51
CA GLN A 97 -26.56 6.71 8.29
C GLN A 97 -26.94 7.96 7.52
N ASN A 98 -27.46 8.99 8.18
CA ASN A 98 -27.85 10.23 7.52
C ASN A 98 -26.64 10.93 6.91
N ASN A 99 -25.49 10.94 7.60
CA ASN A 99 -24.24 11.47 7.09
C ASN A 99 -23.75 10.68 5.87
N TRP A 100 -23.95 9.36 5.88
CA TRP A 100 -23.65 8.49 4.73
C TRP A 100 -24.48 8.84 3.51
N PHE A 101 -25.80 8.98 3.65
CA PHE A 101 -26.68 9.36 2.54
C PHE A 101 -26.34 10.74 1.98
N THR A 102 -26.11 11.72 2.89
CA THR A 102 -25.65 13.05 2.48
C THR A 102 -24.34 13.00 1.67
N ALA A 103 -23.43 12.11 2.06
CA ALA A 103 -22.18 11.93 1.34
C ALA A 103 -22.39 11.21 0.00
N ALA A 104 -23.27 10.21 -0.04
CA ALA A 104 -23.58 9.44 -1.26
C ALA A 104 -24.19 10.32 -2.38
N ASP A 105 -24.88 11.41 -2.01
CA ASP A 105 -25.42 12.39 -2.97
C ASP A 105 -24.36 13.31 -3.58
N GLN A 106 -23.14 13.32 -3.02
CA GLN A 106 -22.06 14.13 -3.57
C GLN A 106 -21.50 13.52 -4.87
N PRO A 107 -21.30 14.32 -5.94
CA PRO A 107 -20.84 13.83 -7.25
C PRO A 107 -19.56 12.97 -7.19
N LEU A 108 -18.62 13.28 -6.30
CA LEU A 108 -17.38 12.55 -6.15
C LEU A 108 -17.52 11.23 -5.37
N LEU A 109 -18.66 10.97 -4.77
CA LEU A 109 -18.90 9.79 -3.91
C LEU A 109 -20.07 8.94 -4.40
N SER A 110 -20.97 9.46 -5.24
CA SER A 110 -22.16 8.76 -5.75
C SER A 110 -21.83 7.46 -6.51
N GLY A 111 -20.64 7.37 -7.11
CA GLY A 111 -20.16 6.15 -7.75
C GLY A 111 -19.48 5.14 -6.79
N TYR A 112 -19.36 5.49 -5.49
CA TYR A 112 -18.65 4.68 -4.51
C TYR A 112 -19.49 4.32 -3.28
N LEU A 113 -20.48 5.11 -2.90
CA LEU A 113 -21.33 4.85 -1.75
C LEU A 113 -22.72 4.39 -2.23
N SER A 114 -23.11 3.19 -1.85
CA SER A 114 -24.47 2.69 -2.13
C SER A 114 -25.49 3.43 -1.28
N THR A 115 -26.61 3.82 -1.87
CA THR A 115 -27.77 4.36 -1.17
C THR A 115 -28.71 3.28 -0.64
N ALA A 116 -28.47 2.00 -1.02
CA ALA A 116 -29.17 0.86 -0.46
C ALA A 116 -28.44 0.39 0.81
N LEU A 117 -29.18 0.32 1.92
CA LEU A 117 -28.65 -0.26 3.14
C LEU A 117 -28.56 -1.78 3.03
N VAL A 118 -27.47 -2.35 3.53
CA VAL A 118 -27.28 -3.78 3.64
C VAL A 118 -27.85 -4.26 4.99
N PRO A 119 -28.81 -5.19 4.99
CA PRO A 119 -29.40 -5.70 6.23
C PRO A 119 -28.43 -6.60 7.01
N GLU A 120 -28.64 -6.68 8.32
CA GLU A 120 -27.98 -7.68 9.13
C GLU A 120 -28.56 -9.08 8.80
N THR A 121 -27.75 -9.91 8.17
CA THR A 121 -28.08 -11.31 7.86
C THR A 121 -27.16 -12.29 8.58
N ASN A 122 -26.10 -11.79 9.22
CA ASN A 122 -25.11 -12.58 9.91
C ASN A 122 -25.19 -12.34 11.43
N PRO A 123 -25.74 -13.30 12.21
CA PRO A 123 -25.92 -13.14 13.65
C PRO A 123 -24.60 -13.00 14.41
N ALA A 124 -23.47 -13.40 13.82
CA ALA A 124 -22.16 -13.21 14.40
C ALA A 124 -21.66 -11.75 14.28
N VAL A 125 -22.31 -10.90 13.46
CA VAL A 125 -21.95 -9.50 13.25
C VAL A 125 -23.14 -8.59 13.52
N PRO A 126 -23.50 -8.34 14.80
CA PRO A 126 -24.69 -7.55 15.13
C PRO A 126 -24.57 -6.11 14.62
N ALA A 127 -25.57 -5.62 13.89
CA ALA A 127 -25.60 -4.30 13.29
C ALA A 127 -26.98 -3.64 13.41
N PRO A 128 -27.33 -3.12 14.60
CA PRO A 128 -28.67 -2.56 14.87
C PRO A 128 -29.01 -1.36 13.97
N PHE A 129 -28.01 -0.73 13.39
CA PHE A 129 -28.17 0.39 12.45
C PHE A 129 -27.81 -0.02 11.02
N LEU A 130 -27.79 -1.33 10.68
CA LEU A 130 -27.47 -1.84 9.34
C LEU A 130 -26.05 -1.48 8.86
N PHE A 131 -25.83 -1.71 7.57
CA PHE A 131 -24.55 -1.41 6.94
C PHE A 131 -24.73 -0.54 5.70
N GLY A 132 -23.71 0.27 5.39
CA GLY A 132 -23.51 0.92 4.10
C GLY A 132 -22.45 0.18 3.29
N GLU A 133 -22.68 -0.02 1.99
CA GLU A 133 -21.75 -0.66 1.09
C GLU A 133 -20.91 0.37 0.35
N VAL A 134 -19.59 0.20 0.37
CA VAL A 134 -18.66 0.92 -0.52
C VAL A 134 -18.40 0.05 -1.75
N MET A 135 -18.79 0.55 -2.89
CA MET A 135 -18.63 -0.09 -4.19
C MET A 135 -17.21 0.08 -4.74
N ARG A 136 -16.85 -0.75 -5.74
CA ARG A 136 -15.53 -0.72 -6.42
C ARG A 136 -14.37 -0.90 -5.41
N THR A 137 -14.53 -1.81 -4.48
CA THR A 137 -13.54 -2.12 -3.44
C THR A 137 -13.06 -3.56 -3.56
N GLY A 138 -11.97 -3.85 -2.86
CA GLY A 138 -11.43 -5.20 -2.80
C GLY A 138 -10.12 -5.25 -2.04
N ARG A 139 -9.37 -6.31 -2.28
CA ARG A 139 -8.04 -6.47 -1.71
C ARG A 139 -7.09 -7.13 -2.69
N VAL A 140 -5.81 -6.86 -2.53
CA VAL A 140 -4.72 -7.59 -3.17
C VAL A 140 -4.02 -8.43 -2.11
N GLU A 141 -3.79 -9.70 -2.39
CA GLU A 141 -2.94 -10.57 -1.58
C GLU A 141 -1.47 -10.16 -1.79
N VAL A 142 -1.08 -9.07 -1.11
CA VAL A 142 0.18 -8.38 -1.37
C VAL A 142 1.38 -9.31 -1.27
N LYS A 143 1.40 -10.18 -0.25
CA LYS A 143 2.49 -11.16 -0.09
C LYS A 143 2.61 -12.07 -1.32
N LYS A 144 1.48 -12.55 -1.85
CA LYS A 144 1.43 -13.42 -3.03
C LYS A 144 1.85 -12.67 -4.27
N TYR A 145 1.29 -11.46 -4.51
CA TYR A 145 1.69 -10.58 -5.60
C TYR A 145 3.21 -10.34 -5.63
N LEU A 146 3.79 -9.90 -4.50
CA LEU A 146 5.21 -9.60 -4.43
C LEU A 146 6.07 -10.86 -4.61
N SER A 147 5.70 -11.97 -3.96
CA SER A 147 6.49 -13.20 -4.05
C SER A 147 6.52 -13.78 -5.46
N GLU A 148 5.41 -13.74 -6.19
CA GLU A 148 5.36 -14.24 -7.56
C GLU A 148 6.18 -13.38 -8.54
N CYS A 149 6.07 -12.05 -8.45
CA CYS A 149 6.89 -11.18 -9.26
C CYS A 149 8.40 -11.36 -8.97
N LEU A 150 8.79 -11.38 -7.69
CA LEU A 150 10.18 -11.54 -7.30
C LEU A 150 10.73 -12.92 -7.67
N ARG A 151 9.94 -14.00 -7.57
CA ARG A 151 10.31 -15.33 -8.00
C ARG A 151 10.60 -15.35 -9.51
N HIS A 152 9.68 -14.82 -10.31
CA HIS A 152 9.83 -14.73 -11.76
C HIS A 152 11.12 -13.99 -12.15
N TRP A 153 11.36 -12.82 -11.59
CA TRP A 153 12.57 -12.04 -11.87
C TRP A 153 13.86 -12.62 -11.29
N GLN A 154 13.77 -13.48 -10.27
CA GLN A 154 14.91 -14.24 -9.77
C GLN A 154 15.30 -15.35 -10.77
N GLU A 155 14.32 -16.01 -11.38
CA GLU A 155 14.54 -17.02 -12.44
C GLU A 155 15.14 -16.38 -13.70
N GLU A 156 14.74 -15.14 -14.03
CA GLU A 156 15.32 -14.36 -15.13
C GLU A 156 16.69 -13.72 -14.80
N GLY A 157 17.15 -13.81 -13.55
CA GLY A 157 18.43 -13.25 -13.12
C GLY A 157 18.46 -11.74 -12.97
N VAL A 158 17.31 -11.05 -12.96
CA VAL A 158 17.21 -9.59 -12.82
C VAL A 158 16.85 -9.13 -11.40
N TYR A 159 16.46 -10.06 -10.51
CA TYR A 159 16.27 -9.80 -9.07
C TYR A 159 17.40 -10.42 -8.25
N HIS A 160 17.97 -9.62 -7.36
CA HIS A 160 19.02 -10.03 -6.43
C HIS A 160 18.58 -9.82 -4.98
N ALA A 161 18.44 -10.91 -4.23
CA ALA A 161 18.09 -10.91 -2.81
C ALA A 161 19.32 -10.52 -1.96
N LYS A 162 19.69 -9.24 -1.97
CA LYS A 162 20.87 -8.69 -1.27
C LYS A 162 20.57 -7.32 -0.68
N THR A 163 21.26 -6.99 0.40
CA THR A 163 21.29 -5.62 0.96
C THR A 163 22.05 -4.71 0.01
N PHE A 164 21.49 -3.54 -0.26
CA PHE A 164 22.15 -2.52 -1.07
C PHE A 164 23.21 -1.79 -0.23
N ASP A 165 24.36 -1.64 -0.82
CA ASP A 165 25.52 -0.96 -0.23
C ASP A 165 25.71 0.41 -0.89
N TYR A 166 25.35 1.47 -0.19
CA TYR A 166 25.43 2.84 -0.74
C TYR A 166 26.86 3.28 -1.08
N GLU A 167 27.88 2.74 -0.39
CA GLU A 167 29.27 3.10 -0.63
C GLU A 167 29.80 2.50 -1.95
N ALA A 168 29.15 1.44 -2.43
CA ALA A 168 29.48 0.81 -3.71
C ALA A 168 28.77 1.47 -4.91
N LEU A 169 27.99 2.54 -4.71
CA LEU A 169 27.33 3.27 -5.78
C LEU A 169 28.23 4.37 -6.31
N GLU A 170 28.56 4.29 -7.58
CA GLU A 170 29.26 5.32 -8.32
C GLU A 170 28.24 6.13 -9.15
N ILE A 171 28.30 7.45 -9.02
CA ILE A 171 27.43 8.38 -9.76
C ILE A 171 28.27 9.06 -10.82
N CYS A 172 28.00 8.72 -12.08
CA CYS A 172 28.66 9.31 -13.25
C CYS A 172 27.79 10.44 -13.84
N ASP A 173 28.35 11.19 -14.79
CA ASP A 173 27.64 12.31 -15.42
C ASP A 173 26.39 11.87 -16.21
N THR A 174 26.38 10.65 -16.77
CA THR A 174 25.33 10.16 -17.68
C THR A 174 24.62 8.90 -17.19
N HIS A 175 25.11 8.25 -16.13
CA HIS A 175 24.61 6.96 -15.64
C HIS A 175 25.10 6.70 -14.21
N VAL A 176 24.70 5.57 -13.66
CA VAL A 176 25.19 5.07 -12.38
C VAL A 176 25.82 3.70 -12.54
N VAL A 177 26.81 3.38 -11.69
CA VAL A 177 27.44 2.05 -11.64
C VAL A 177 27.31 1.50 -10.23
N TYR A 178 26.86 0.28 -10.10
CA TYR A 178 26.78 -0.43 -8.83
C TYR A 178 27.41 -1.82 -8.95
N ARG A 179 28.58 -2.01 -8.30
CA ARG A 179 29.33 -3.27 -8.32
C ARG A 179 29.50 -3.86 -9.75
N GLY A 180 29.81 -2.98 -10.71
CA GLY A 180 29.99 -3.35 -12.12
C GLY A 180 28.69 -3.44 -12.94
N VAL A 181 27.53 -3.24 -12.33
CA VAL A 181 26.26 -3.15 -13.04
C VAL A 181 25.99 -1.68 -13.40
N GLU A 182 25.90 -1.40 -14.69
CA GLU A 182 25.62 -0.06 -15.21
C GLU A 182 24.12 0.13 -15.46
N ALA A 183 23.57 1.29 -15.08
CA ALA A 183 22.21 1.70 -15.40
C ALA A 183 22.10 3.20 -15.66
N ARG A 184 21.17 3.60 -16.52
CA ARG A 184 20.87 5.01 -16.80
C ARG A 184 20.39 5.74 -15.54
N ASN A 185 19.59 5.04 -14.74
CA ASN A 185 18.99 5.60 -13.53
C ASN A 185 18.99 4.58 -12.39
N ILE A 186 18.92 5.07 -11.18
CA ILE A 186 18.61 4.27 -9.99
C ILE A 186 17.38 4.86 -9.29
N VAL A 187 16.47 4.01 -8.81
CA VAL A 187 15.29 4.43 -8.05
C VAL A 187 15.25 3.77 -6.68
N PHE A 188 15.10 4.57 -5.64
CA PHE A 188 15.02 4.12 -4.25
C PHE A 188 13.57 3.97 -3.82
N CYS A 189 13.16 2.70 -3.57
CA CYS A 189 11.82 2.25 -3.19
C CYS A 189 11.82 1.61 -1.79
N GLU A 190 12.54 2.19 -0.85
CA GLU A 190 13.03 1.56 0.38
C GLU A 190 12.04 1.62 1.55
N GLY A 191 10.83 2.15 1.36
CA GLY A 191 9.88 2.34 2.46
C GLY A 191 10.48 3.15 3.60
N CYS A 192 10.40 2.65 4.84
CA CYS A 192 11.01 3.31 6.00
C CYS A 192 12.56 3.23 6.00
N GLY A 193 13.15 2.31 5.23
CA GLY A 193 14.60 2.19 5.07
C GLY A 193 15.27 3.43 4.49
N ILE A 194 14.51 4.27 3.77
CA ILE A 194 15.03 5.52 3.18
C ILE A 194 15.65 6.50 4.19
N ASN A 195 15.33 6.36 5.47
CA ASN A 195 15.95 7.17 6.54
C ASN A 195 17.46 6.92 6.67
N LYS A 196 17.97 5.80 6.12
CA LYS A 196 19.40 5.46 6.08
C LYS A 196 20.04 5.85 4.75
N ASN A 197 19.26 6.27 3.77
CA ASN A 197 19.75 6.61 2.44
C ASN A 197 20.51 7.95 2.47
N PRO A 198 21.79 8.02 2.06
CA PRO A 198 22.60 9.24 2.15
C PRO A 198 22.07 10.38 1.27
N TYR A 199 21.31 10.07 0.22
CA TYR A 199 20.77 11.05 -0.73
C TYR A 199 19.38 11.55 -0.37
N PHE A 200 18.53 10.69 0.25
CA PHE A 200 17.10 10.96 0.44
C PHE A 200 16.63 10.93 1.90
N SER A 201 17.52 10.68 2.88
CA SER A 201 17.17 10.64 4.31
C SER A 201 16.58 11.95 4.86
N SER A 202 16.85 13.07 4.20
CA SER A 202 16.30 14.39 4.59
C SER A 202 14.83 14.59 4.20
N LEU A 203 14.24 13.70 3.40
CA LEU A 203 12.82 13.75 3.05
C LEU A 203 11.95 13.54 4.31
N PRO A 204 10.82 14.26 4.43
CA PRO A 204 10.05 14.33 5.68
C PRO A 204 9.20 13.07 5.90
N MET A 205 9.84 11.93 6.01
CA MET A 205 9.17 10.71 6.41
C MET A 205 8.63 10.83 7.84
N ARG A 206 7.45 10.29 8.06
CA ARG A 206 6.78 10.16 9.35
C ARG A 206 6.21 8.74 9.45
N PRO A 207 7.06 7.75 9.68
CA PRO A 207 6.61 6.38 9.83
C PRO A 207 5.52 6.28 10.91
N CYS A 208 4.63 5.34 10.74
CA CYS A 208 3.56 5.09 11.70
C CYS A 208 3.40 3.59 11.89
N LYS A 209 3.58 3.13 13.10
CA LYS A 209 3.40 1.74 13.46
C LYS A 209 1.94 1.33 13.34
N GLY A 210 1.73 0.11 12.92
CA GLY A 210 0.43 -0.54 12.93
C GLY A 210 0.57 -2.01 13.22
N GLU A 211 -0.26 -2.47 14.15
CA GLU A 211 -0.31 -3.86 14.55
C GLU A 211 -1.62 -4.50 14.11
N THR A 212 -1.56 -5.79 13.79
CA THR A 212 -2.71 -6.58 13.32
C THR A 212 -2.72 -7.94 14.00
N LEU A 213 -3.92 -8.47 14.23
CA LEU A 213 -4.13 -9.85 14.65
C LEU A 213 -4.67 -10.66 13.48
N THR A 214 -4.10 -11.83 13.24
CA THR A 214 -4.73 -12.85 12.42
C THR A 214 -5.47 -13.82 13.34
N PHE A 215 -6.71 -14.13 13.03
CA PHE A 215 -7.54 -15.02 13.84
C PHE A 215 -8.36 -15.99 13.00
N TYR A 216 -8.69 -17.13 13.58
CA TYR A 216 -9.57 -18.16 13.02
C TYR A 216 -10.93 -18.09 13.71
N ALA A 217 -12.00 -18.09 12.94
CA ALA A 217 -13.37 -18.00 13.44
C ALA A 217 -14.36 -18.65 12.45
N PRO A 218 -14.60 -19.98 12.52
CA PRO A 218 -15.43 -20.69 11.54
C PRO A 218 -16.91 -20.27 11.57
N ASP A 219 -17.40 -19.84 12.74
CA ASP A 219 -18.79 -19.38 12.88
C ASP A 219 -19.00 -17.94 12.43
N LEU A 220 -17.92 -17.19 12.08
CA LEU A 220 -18.04 -15.80 11.66
C LEU A 220 -18.64 -15.65 10.26
N GLN A 221 -18.36 -16.58 9.34
CA GLN A 221 -18.91 -16.64 7.97
C GLN A 221 -18.96 -15.27 7.25
N LEU A 222 -17.92 -14.46 7.44
CA LEU A 222 -17.82 -13.13 6.86
C LEU A 222 -17.10 -13.19 5.51
N HIS A 223 -17.79 -12.77 4.44
CA HIS A 223 -17.27 -12.77 3.06
C HIS A 223 -16.97 -11.38 2.50
N THR A 224 -17.15 -10.35 3.30
CA THR A 224 -16.93 -8.94 2.95
C THR A 224 -15.93 -8.30 3.91
N ILE A 225 -15.30 -7.19 3.50
CA ILE A 225 -14.45 -6.43 4.40
C ILE A 225 -15.34 -5.60 5.32
N LEU A 226 -15.36 -5.91 6.61
CA LEU A 226 -16.12 -5.19 7.60
C LEU A 226 -15.34 -4.01 8.17
N LYS A 227 -15.93 -2.83 8.14
CA LYS A 227 -15.41 -1.58 8.75
C LYS A 227 -16.30 -1.09 9.86
N SER A 228 -15.74 -0.93 11.06
CA SER A 228 -16.35 -0.30 12.24
C SER A 228 -15.27 0.50 12.98
N ASP A 229 -15.05 0.24 14.26
CA ASP A 229 -13.92 0.78 15.06
C ASP A 229 -12.56 0.25 14.59
N GLY A 230 -12.57 -0.87 13.89
CA GLY A 230 -11.45 -1.48 13.21
C GLY A 230 -11.86 -2.00 11.85
N SER A 231 -11.08 -2.93 11.33
CA SER A 231 -11.37 -3.64 10.09
C SER A 231 -11.22 -5.12 10.29
N ILE A 232 -12.20 -5.91 9.86
CA ILE A 232 -12.05 -7.36 9.71
C ILE A 232 -11.98 -7.66 8.24
N ILE A 233 -10.90 -8.32 7.82
CA ILE A 233 -10.60 -8.62 6.42
C ILE A 233 -10.56 -10.14 6.26
N PRO A 234 -11.44 -10.75 5.47
CA PRO A 234 -11.40 -12.18 5.17
C PRO A 234 -10.13 -12.55 4.37
N LEU A 235 -9.48 -13.65 4.77
CA LEU A 235 -8.35 -14.24 4.05
C LEU A 235 -8.70 -15.53 3.31
N GLY A 236 -9.88 -16.10 3.60
CA GLY A 236 -10.29 -17.43 3.19
C GLY A 236 -10.04 -18.48 4.28
N GLY A 237 -10.69 -19.65 4.18
CA GLY A 237 -10.54 -20.74 5.16
C GLY A 237 -10.85 -20.33 6.60
N ASP A 238 -11.91 -19.53 6.79
CA ASP A 238 -12.37 -19.02 8.10
C ASP A 238 -11.29 -18.22 8.86
N THR A 239 -10.32 -17.71 8.13
CA THR A 239 -9.20 -16.91 8.66
C THR A 239 -9.39 -15.44 8.30
N TYR A 240 -9.12 -14.57 9.26
CA TYR A 240 -9.38 -13.12 9.15
C TYR A 240 -8.23 -12.32 9.73
N ILE A 241 -8.05 -11.08 9.22
CA ILE A 241 -7.20 -10.07 9.86
C ILE A 241 -8.09 -9.08 10.60
N MET A 242 -7.79 -8.83 11.88
CA MET A 242 -8.27 -7.68 12.63
C MET A 242 -7.21 -6.61 12.64
N GLY A 243 -7.54 -5.40 12.21
CA GLY A 243 -6.56 -4.32 12.20
C GLY A 243 -7.11 -2.95 11.83
N ALA A 244 -6.25 -1.99 11.93
CA ALA A 244 -4.94 -2.00 12.55
C ALA A 244 -4.87 -0.90 13.59
N THR A 245 -3.94 -1.02 14.52
CA THR A 245 -3.61 0.09 15.41
C THR A 245 -2.94 1.23 14.62
N TYR A 246 -2.81 2.38 15.24
CA TYR A 246 -2.17 3.55 14.67
C TYR A 246 -1.34 4.24 15.75
N ASP A 247 -0.02 4.02 15.72
CA ASP A 247 0.92 4.60 16.67
C ASP A 247 2.04 5.34 15.90
N PRO A 248 2.06 6.69 15.93
CA PRO A 248 3.09 7.49 15.30
C PRO A 248 4.34 7.70 16.19
N GLU A 249 4.29 7.34 17.48
CA GLU A 249 5.36 7.56 18.43
C GLU A 249 6.30 6.35 18.53
N ASP A 250 5.76 5.14 18.43
CA ASP A 250 6.56 3.93 18.38
C ASP A 250 7.04 3.66 16.96
N LEU A 251 8.36 3.74 16.78
CA LEU A 251 9.02 3.51 15.49
C LEU A 251 9.71 2.14 15.40
N THR A 252 9.32 1.21 16.27
CA THR A 252 9.77 -0.19 16.21
C THR A 252 8.80 -1.05 15.43
N ASP A 253 9.22 -2.21 14.98
CA ASP A 253 8.39 -3.25 14.39
C ASP A 253 8.06 -4.38 15.39
N THR A 254 8.27 -4.13 16.68
CA THR A 254 7.98 -5.06 17.78
C THR A 254 6.50 -4.99 18.16
N ILE A 255 5.85 -6.13 18.35
CA ILE A 255 4.46 -6.20 18.85
C ILE A 255 4.39 -5.75 20.32
N THR A 256 3.23 -5.20 20.73
CA THR A 256 2.98 -4.72 22.09
C THR A 256 1.71 -5.35 22.69
N GLU A 257 1.69 -5.52 24.01
CA GLU A 257 0.51 -6.04 24.71
C GLU A 257 -0.64 -5.01 24.73
N GLU A 258 -0.32 -3.73 24.73
CA GLU A 258 -1.29 -2.64 24.64
C GLU A 258 -2.06 -2.70 23.30
N ALA A 259 -1.34 -2.84 22.18
CA ALA A 259 -1.95 -2.98 20.87
C ALA A 259 -2.75 -4.28 20.74
N ARG A 260 -2.24 -5.37 21.31
CA ARG A 260 -2.94 -6.65 21.37
C ARG A 260 -4.28 -6.50 22.09
N THR A 261 -4.26 -5.88 23.26
CA THR A 261 -5.46 -5.64 24.07
C THR A 261 -6.46 -4.75 23.31
N GLU A 262 -6.01 -3.63 22.73
CA GLU A 262 -6.84 -2.76 21.91
C GLU A 262 -7.53 -3.51 20.77
N LEU A 263 -6.79 -4.32 20.02
CA LEU A 263 -7.32 -5.08 18.88
C LEU A 263 -8.31 -6.15 19.33
N LEU A 264 -8.04 -6.87 20.44
CA LEU A 264 -8.95 -7.86 21.01
C LEU A 264 -10.26 -7.21 21.48
N ASP A 265 -10.20 -6.07 22.13
CA ASP A 265 -11.39 -5.36 22.61
C ASP A 265 -12.26 -4.87 21.45
N LYS A 266 -11.64 -4.35 20.40
CA LYS A 266 -12.34 -3.99 19.16
C LYS A 266 -12.97 -5.21 18.50
N LEU A 267 -12.25 -6.32 18.41
CA LEU A 267 -12.74 -7.56 17.81
C LEU A 267 -13.98 -8.07 18.57
N ARG A 268 -13.92 -8.16 19.91
CA ARG A 268 -15.04 -8.59 20.77
C ARG A 268 -16.28 -7.70 20.64
N LYS A 269 -16.10 -6.40 20.36
CA LYS A 269 -17.21 -5.47 20.07
C LYS A 269 -17.83 -5.65 18.69
N MET A 270 -17.04 -6.17 17.75
CA MET A 270 -17.47 -6.32 16.35
C MET A 270 -18.15 -7.65 16.08
N VAL A 271 -17.76 -8.74 16.76
CA VAL A 271 -18.25 -10.10 16.51
C VAL A 271 -18.81 -10.76 17.78
N ARG A 272 -19.72 -11.73 17.59
CA ARG A 272 -20.39 -12.52 18.65
C ARG A 272 -20.19 -14.02 18.47
N CYS A 273 -19.11 -14.43 17.87
CA CYS A 273 -18.71 -15.84 17.78
C CYS A 273 -17.39 -16.07 18.52
N SER A 274 -17.07 -17.34 18.74
CA SER A 274 -15.75 -17.73 19.24
C SER A 274 -14.67 -17.48 18.17
N PHE A 275 -13.46 -17.22 18.62
CA PHE A 275 -12.30 -17.06 17.74
C PHE A 275 -11.01 -17.46 18.45
N GLU A 276 -10.04 -17.85 17.66
CA GLU A 276 -8.68 -18.18 18.11
C GLU A 276 -7.67 -17.25 17.42
N ILE A 277 -6.73 -16.68 18.19
CA ILE A 277 -5.68 -15.84 17.64
C ILE A 277 -4.55 -16.71 17.09
N ILE A 278 -4.31 -16.60 15.78
CA ILE A 278 -3.25 -17.34 15.08
C ILE A 278 -1.91 -16.58 15.16
N SER A 279 -1.92 -15.26 14.93
CA SER A 279 -0.70 -14.46 14.94
C SER A 279 -0.94 -12.99 15.30
N HIS A 280 0.11 -12.35 15.79
CA HIS A 280 0.17 -10.92 16.05
C HIS A 280 1.39 -10.34 15.31
N GLN A 281 1.20 -9.29 14.53
CA GLN A 281 2.24 -8.71 13.68
C GLN A 281 2.25 -7.19 13.76
N ALA A 282 3.45 -6.61 13.61
CA ALA A 282 3.67 -5.17 13.62
C ALA A 282 4.51 -4.75 12.42
N ALA A 283 4.24 -3.57 11.87
CA ALA A 283 5.09 -2.96 10.85
C ALA A 283 4.97 -1.44 10.83
N LEU A 284 6.03 -0.79 10.35
CA LEU A 284 6.07 0.65 10.12
C LEU A 284 5.56 1.00 8.72
N ARG A 285 4.48 1.76 8.64
CA ARG A 285 3.98 2.30 7.38
C ARG A 285 4.86 3.46 6.93
N PRO A 286 5.34 3.49 5.68
CA PRO A 286 6.15 4.58 5.16
C PRO A 286 5.28 5.80 4.83
N THR A 287 4.79 6.48 5.85
CA THR A 287 4.01 7.70 5.71
C THR A 287 4.89 8.93 5.60
N VAL A 288 4.39 9.97 4.94
CA VAL A 288 5.04 11.28 4.76
C VAL A 288 4.27 12.32 5.56
N ALA A 289 4.95 13.37 6.00
CA ALA A 289 4.36 14.41 6.84
C ALA A 289 3.09 15.04 6.23
N ASP A 290 3.06 15.23 4.92
CA ASP A 290 1.92 15.76 4.17
C ASP A 290 0.97 14.67 3.62
N ARG A 291 1.25 13.40 3.92
CA ARG A 291 0.48 12.23 3.46
C ARG A 291 0.36 12.10 1.92
N ARG A 292 1.36 12.60 1.19
CA ARG A 292 1.48 12.45 -0.26
C ARG A 292 2.69 11.60 -0.62
N PRO A 293 2.64 10.79 -1.67
CA PRO A 293 3.79 10.04 -2.14
C PRO A 293 4.98 10.94 -2.47
N LEU A 294 6.16 10.34 -2.53
CA LEU A 294 7.42 10.99 -2.87
C LEU A 294 7.91 10.43 -4.19
N ILE A 295 7.88 11.25 -5.25
CA ILE A 295 8.35 10.88 -6.58
C ILE A 295 9.23 12.01 -7.12
N GLY A 296 10.36 11.66 -7.72
CA GLY A 296 11.20 12.64 -8.44
C GLY A 296 12.67 12.30 -8.41
N SER A 297 13.45 13.04 -9.18
CA SER A 297 14.90 12.96 -9.22
C SER A 297 15.54 13.86 -8.15
N HIS A 298 16.73 13.48 -7.72
CA HIS A 298 17.52 14.28 -6.79
C HIS A 298 17.99 15.57 -7.47
N PRO A 299 17.88 16.74 -6.83
CA PRO A 299 18.19 18.02 -7.48
C PRO A 299 19.66 18.23 -7.88
N LEU A 300 20.59 17.47 -7.29
CA LEU A 300 22.04 17.51 -7.61
C LEU A 300 22.50 16.27 -8.40
N TYR A 301 21.74 15.19 -8.36
CA TYR A 301 22.07 13.91 -9.00
C TYR A 301 20.87 13.43 -9.86
N PRO A 302 20.76 13.89 -11.12
CA PRO A 302 19.55 13.68 -11.93
C PRO A 302 19.24 12.20 -12.23
N HIS A 303 20.23 11.32 -12.12
CA HIS A 303 20.08 9.88 -12.31
C HIS A 303 19.57 9.12 -11.06
N LEU A 304 19.53 9.81 -9.90
CA LEU A 304 19.00 9.26 -8.66
C LEU A 304 17.54 9.66 -8.50
N TRP A 305 16.65 8.67 -8.46
CA TRP A 305 15.21 8.84 -8.33
C TRP A 305 14.70 8.25 -7.02
N VAL A 306 13.57 8.72 -6.56
CA VAL A 306 12.84 8.13 -5.44
C VAL A 306 11.39 7.86 -5.84
N LEU A 307 10.87 6.71 -5.40
CA LEU A 307 9.46 6.34 -5.43
C LEU A 307 9.11 5.73 -4.06
N ASN A 308 8.53 6.54 -3.18
CA ASN A 308 8.33 6.14 -1.79
C ASN A 308 7.10 6.85 -1.17
N GLY A 309 6.90 6.65 0.13
CA GLY A 309 5.86 7.35 0.87
C GLY A 309 4.42 6.93 0.53
N LEU A 310 4.19 5.68 0.12
CA LEU A 310 2.87 5.17 -0.24
C LEU A 310 1.89 5.10 0.94
N GLY A 311 2.41 5.15 2.17
CA GLY A 311 1.65 5.26 3.40
C GLY A 311 0.71 4.07 3.65
N THR A 312 -0.50 4.36 4.13
CA THR A 312 -1.51 3.35 4.48
C THR A 312 -2.30 2.82 3.29
N ARG A 313 -2.06 3.32 2.08
CA ARG A 313 -2.79 2.99 0.86
C ARG A 313 -1.86 2.53 -0.25
N GLY A 314 -0.84 1.75 0.10
CA GLY A 314 0.18 1.31 -0.85
C GLY A 314 -0.39 0.62 -2.09
N VAL A 315 -1.34 -0.28 -1.92
CA VAL A 315 -2.00 -1.03 -3.02
C VAL A 315 -2.70 -0.09 -4.00
N LEU A 316 -3.38 0.94 -3.48
CA LEU A 316 -4.06 1.96 -4.29
C LEU A 316 -3.07 2.87 -5.03
N ASN A 317 -2.09 3.37 -4.28
CA ASN A 317 -1.22 4.42 -4.79
C ASN A 317 -0.10 3.89 -5.70
N ALA A 318 0.35 2.65 -5.51
CA ALA A 318 1.52 2.13 -6.20
C ALA A 318 1.38 2.14 -7.73
N PRO A 319 0.28 1.68 -8.36
CA PRO A 319 0.14 1.73 -9.81
C PRO A 319 0.18 3.16 -10.37
N PHE A 320 -0.54 4.08 -9.75
CA PHE A 320 -0.55 5.48 -10.15
C PHE A 320 0.82 6.16 -10.00
N CYS A 321 1.50 5.90 -8.89
CA CYS A 321 2.83 6.44 -8.63
C CYS A 321 3.89 5.88 -9.58
N ALA A 322 3.85 4.58 -9.88
CA ALA A 322 4.75 3.93 -10.81
C ALA A 322 4.56 4.44 -12.24
N LYS A 323 3.30 4.59 -12.68
CA LYS A 323 2.97 5.23 -13.96
C LYS A 323 3.53 6.65 -14.02
N THR A 324 3.28 7.45 -12.99
CA THR A 324 3.75 8.85 -12.93
C THR A 324 5.28 8.93 -13.05
N LEU A 325 6.00 8.05 -12.36
CA LEU A 325 7.47 8.01 -12.48
C LEU A 325 7.89 7.59 -13.89
N TYR A 326 7.27 6.57 -14.47
CA TYR A 326 7.56 6.13 -15.82
C TYR A 326 7.35 7.26 -16.84
N GLU A 327 6.20 7.92 -16.79
CA GLU A 327 5.86 9.04 -17.67
C GLU A 327 6.83 10.23 -17.50
N ALA A 328 7.27 10.50 -16.27
CA ALA A 328 8.24 11.57 -16.02
C ALA A 328 9.62 11.29 -16.64
N VAL A 329 10.05 10.02 -16.64
CA VAL A 329 11.38 9.65 -17.16
C VAL A 329 11.40 9.49 -18.68
N TYR A 330 10.33 8.90 -19.25
CA TYR A 330 10.34 8.51 -20.67
C TYR A 330 9.46 9.38 -21.58
N GLU A 331 8.50 10.09 -20.99
CA GLU A 331 7.56 10.94 -21.73
C GLU A 331 7.69 12.42 -21.35
N GLU A 332 8.65 12.75 -20.48
CA GLU A 332 8.92 14.12 -20.00
C GLU A 332 7.69 14.82 -19.37
N LYS A 333 6.73 14.03 -18.87
CA LYS A 333 5.55 14.57 -18.22
C LYS A 333 5.88 15.11 -16.84
N GLU A 334 5.26 16.22 -16.48
CA GLU A 334 5.43 16.80 -15.15
C GLU A 334 4.83 15.90 -14.06
N ILE A 335 5.63 15.64 -13.03
CA ILE A 335 5.13 14.99 -11.81
C ILE A 335 4.21 15.97 -11.08
N PRO A 336 2.98 15.58 -10.71
CA PRO A 336 2.06 16.42 -9.95
C PRO A 336 2.77 17.06 -8.73
N LYS A 337 2.60 18.35 -8.53
CA LYS A 337 3.33 19.16 -7.51
C LYS A 337 3.26 18.54 -6.12
N GLU A 338 2.11 17.98 -5.76
CA GLU A 338 1.85 17.35 -4.47
C GLU A 338 2.59 16.01 -4.27
N MET A 339 3.11 15.39 -5.33
CA MET A 339 3.92 14.15 -5.26
C MET A 339 5.40 14.42 -5.54
N ASN A 340 5.72 15.47 -6.28
CA ASN A 340 7.08 15.79 -6.67
C ASN A 340 7.93 16.17 -5.45
N ILE A 341 9.08 15.49 -5.26
CA ILE A 341 10.01 15.79 -4.17
C ILE A 341 10.61 17.19 -4.25
N ALA A 342 10.52 17.87 -5.40
CA ALA A 342 10.92 19.26 -5.55
C ALA A 342 10.25 20.20 -4.52
N ARG A 343 9.05 19.82 -3.99
CA ARG A 343 8.40 20.52 -2.88
C ARG A 343 9.24 20.55 -1.59
N PHE A 344 10.25 19.66 -1.51
CA PHE A 344 11.21 19.57 -0.41
C PHE A 344 12.66 19.86 -0.83
N ALA A 345 12.88 20.50 -1.99
CA ALA A 345 14.20 20.75 -2.57
C ALA A 345 15.19 21.43 -1.61
N LYS A 346 14.70 22.31 -0.69
CA LYS A 346 15.54 22.94 0.34
C LYS A 346 16.16 21.95 1.32
N ARG A 347 15.55 20.78 1.53
CA ARG A 347 16.07 19.72 2.40
C ARG A 347 17.11 18.85 1.69
N LEU A 348 16.95 18.67 0.38
CA LEU A 348 17.81 17.80 -0.45
C LEU A 348 19.11 18.49 -0.92
N ARG A 349 19.26 19.80 -0.69
CA ARG A 349 20.46 20.57 -1.04
C ARG A 349 21.45 20.74 0.11
N LYS A 350 21.16 20.16 1.24
CA LYS A 350 22.02 20.14 2.43
C LYS A 350 22.83 18.86 2.50
#